data_dd0be590dd77c8d2b5e802dd702945fe
#
_entry.id   dd0be590dd77c8d2b5e802dd702945fe
#
_cell.length_a   1.000
_cell.length_b   1.000
_cell.length_c   1.000
_cell.angle_alpha   90.00
_cell.angle_beta   90.00
_cell.angle_gamma   90.00
#
_symmetry.space_group_name_H-M   'P 1'
#
loop_
_entity.id
_entity.type
_entity.pdbx_description
1 polymer ?
#
loop_
_entity_poly.entity_id
_entity_poly.type
_entity_poly.pdbx_seq_one_letter_code
_entity_poly.pdbx_strand_id
1 'polypeptide(L)'
;MRTRALATLATLLPLTACTHTPAQDGVVASTSVWADVASAVLIDAPVTAIVQDSAIDPHSFEATASDLAAAMDAKMVVVGGGAYDAWLYEPLAGRSDATVIHALPLEGHEHGEHDGHEEHDHEANEHVWFDVDAVEAVAEDIAAHTGADAGPVVADLDSLRRQLGALGGANVAQTETVADYLIEDSGLSDVTPAGYRAAALNHSSPAAGDLAAFLRAIDDGEVDVLIHNPQTETDLTASIRDAADKAGVPVVEIAEIPPAGTNFFDYFHGVVDDLERGVA
;
A
#
# COMPACT_ATOMS: atom_id res chain seq x y z
N MET A 1 48.64 -64.91 32.18
CA MET A 1 48.11 -64.27 30.99
C MET A 1 46.81 -63.59 31.38
N ARG A 2 46.78 -62.25 31.42
CA ARG A 2 45.58 -61.49 31.81
C ARG A 2 45.09 -60.75 30.53
N THR A 3 43.97 -61.20 29.96
CA THR A 3 43.32 -60.59 28.81
C THR A 3 42.53 -59.34 29.27
N ARG A 4 42.90 -58.16 28.72
CA ARG A 4 42.17 -56.92 28.90
C ARG A 4 41.14 -56.79 27.81
N ALA A 5 39.85 -56.74 28.13
CA ALA A 5 38.77 -56.42 27.20
C ALA A 5 38.69 -54.90 27.10
N LEU A 6 38.82 -54.35 25.87
CA LEU A 6 38.48 -52.97 25.54
C LEU A 6 36.99 -52.87 25.30
N ALA A 7 36.31 -52.09 26.14
CA ALA A 7 34.93 -51.71 25.92
C ALA A 7 34.88 -50.43 25.06
N THR A 8 34.40 -50.52 23.84
CA THR A 8 34.19 -49.38 22.95
C THR A 8 32.85 -48.72 23.29
N LEU A 9 32.92 -47.52 23.85
CA LEU A 9 31.76 -46.69 24.14
C LEU A 9 31.30 -45.99 22.87
N ALA A 10 30.19 -46.40 22.26
CA ALA A 10 29.57 -45.74 21.11
C ALA A 10 28.71 -44.57 21.62
N THR A 11 29.17 -43.37 21.41
CA THR A 11 28.41 -42.13 21.63
C THR A 11 27.37 -41.94 20.53
N LEU A 12 26.09 -42.17 20.82
CA LEU A 12 24.98 -41.71 19.98
C LEU A 12 24.82 -40.19 20.14
N LEU A 13 25.16 -39.44 19.09
CA LEU A 13 24.75 -38.05 18.98
C LEU A 13 23.26 -37.99 18.59
N PRO A 14 22.40 -37.26 19.33
CA PRO A 14 21.03 -37.03 18.89
C PRO A 14 21.07 -36.10 17.67
N LEU A 15 20.59 -36.57 16.53
CA LEU A 15 20.17 -35.71 15.45
C LEU A 15 18.94 -34.91 15.94
N THR A 16 19.16 -33.67 16.29
CA THR A 16 18.05 -32.73 16.44
C THR A 16 17.49 -32.49 15.03
N ALA A 17 16.45 -33.25 14.65
CA ALA A 17 15.63 -32.89 13.51
C ALA A 17 15.05 -31.53 13.82
N CYS A 18 15.39 -30.52 13.03
CA CYS A 18 14.59 -29.30 12.98
C CYS A 18 13.18 -29.74 12.58
N THR A 19 12.30 -29.85 13.55
CA THR A 19 10.87 -29.96 13.29
C THR A 19 10.49 -28.64 12.65
N HIS A 20 10.34 -28.64 11.33
CA HIS A 20 9.59 -27.61 10.64
C HIS A 20 8.21 -27.63 11.28
N THR A 21 7.91 -26.66 12.12
CA THR A 21 6.53 -26.42 12.56
C THR A 21 5.76 -26.16 11.28
N PRO A 22 4.71 -26.92 10.96
CA PRO A 22 3.89 -26.58 9.82
C PRO A 22 3.45 -25.14 10.01
N ALA A 23 3.58 -24.32 8.95
CA ALA A 23 3.09 -22.96 8.95
C ALA A 23 1.65 -22.99 9.48
N GLN A 24 1.42 -22.34 10.61
CA GLN A 24 0.07 -22.11 11.09
C GLN A 24 -0.64 -21.35 9.98
N ASP A 25 -1.94 -21.55 9.84
CA ASP A 25 -2.82 -20.92 8.85
C ASP A 25 -2.63 -19.40 8.83
N GLY A 26 -1.48 -18.95 8.31
CA GLY A 26 -1.03 -17.57 8.35
C GLY A 26 -1.58 -16.77 7.19
N VAL A 27 -1.78 -15.49 7.43
CA VAL A 27 -2.08 -14.49 6.43
C VAL A 27 -0.78 -13.76 6.07
N VAL A 28 -0.51 -13.61 4.78
CA VAL A 28 0.60 -12.81 4.26
C VAL A 28 0.03 -11.64 3.48
N ALA A 29 0.52 -10.45 3.74
CA ALA A 29 0.15 -9.24 3.02
C ALA A 29 1.35 -8.67 2.26
N SER A 30 1.11 -8.02 1.14
CA SER A 30 2.16 -7.37 0.37
C SER A 30 2.86 -6.27 1.16
N THR A 31 2.07 -5.40 1.78
CA THR A 31 2.55 -4.25 2.57
C THR A 31 1.99 -4.25 3.98
N SER A 32 2.56 -3.42 4.85
CA SER A 32 2.03 -3.20 6.21
C SER A 32 0.60 -2.65 6.18
N VAL A 33 0.23 -1.88 5.16
CA VAL A 33 -1.13 -1.38 4.97
C VAL A 33 -2.14 -2.53 4.95
N TRP A 34 -1.97 -3.47 4.02
CA TRP A 34 -2.88 -4.61 3.89
C TRP A 34 -2.78 -5.59 5.06
N ALA A 35 -1.61 -5.65 5.71
CA ALA A 35 -1.47 -6.42 6.95
C ALA A 35 -2.27 -5.82 8.10
N ASP A 36 -2.32 -4.50 8.21
CA ASP A 36 -3.11 -3.80 9.23
C ASP A 36 -4.61 -3.95 8.97
N VAL A 37 -5.05 -3.84 7.70
CA VAL A 37 -6.45 -4.12 7.32
C VAL A 37 -6.84 -5.56 7.69
N ALA A 38 -6.01 -6.55 7.33
CA ALA A 38 -6.25 -7.94 7.68
C ALA A 38 -6.25 -8.16 9.20
N SER A 39 -5.32 -7.55 9.94
CA SER A 39 -5.24 -7.66 11.40
C SER A 39 -6.41 -7.03 12.12
N ALA A 40 -6.98 -5.95 11.58
CA ALA A 40 -8.15 -5.29 12.14
C ALA A 40 -9.42 -6.16 12.05
N VAL A 41 -9.51 -7.00 11.01
CA VAL A 41 -10.61 -7.98 10.85
C VAL A 41 -10.31 -9.27 11.61
N LEU A 42 -9.05 -9.74 11.60
CA LEU A 42 -8.61 -11.05 12.10
C LEU A 42 -7.88 -10.91 13.45
N ILE A 43 -8.52 -10.37 14.46
CA ILE A 43 -7.93 -9.90 15.73
C ILE A 43 -6.90 -10.87 16.37
N ASP A 44 -7.07 -12.18 16.23
CA ASP A 44 -6.22 -13.20 16.87
C ASP A 44 -5.37 -14.01 15.86
N ALA A 45 -5.43 -13.70 14.57
CA ALA A 45 -4.67 -14.40 13.54
C ALA A 45 -3.28 -13.79 13.34
N PRO A 46 -2.24 -14.61 13.12
CA PRO A 46 -0.94 -14.09 12.73
C PRO A 46 -0.99 -13.54 11.30
N VAL A 47 -0.75 -12.25 11.13
CA VAL A 47 -0.61 -11.58 9.84
C VAL A 47 0.83 -11.10 9.67
N THR A 48 1.41 -11.35 8.51
CA THR A 48 2.79 -10.95 8.18
C THR A 48 2.79 -10.07 6.94
N ALA A 49 3.31 -8.86 7.05
CA ALA A 49 3.59 -8.02 5.88
C ALA A 49 4.98 -8.33 5.31
N ILE A 50 5.11 -8.32 3.99
CA ILE A 50 6.42 -8.43 3.32
C ILE A 50 7.13 -7.08 3.35
N VAL A 51 6.49 -6.02 2.84
CA VAL A 51 7.03 -4.65 2.87
C VAL A 51 6.52 -3.92 4.09
N GLN A 52 7.42 -3.58 5.02
CA GLN A 52 7.08 -2.94 6.30
C GLN A 52 7.91 -1.68 6.58
N ASP A 53 9.01 -1.49 5.85
CA ASP A 53 9.95 -0.41 6.11
C ASP A 53 9.56 0.80 5.25
N SER A 54 9.15 1.87 5.91
CA SER A 54 8.81 3.14 5.26
C SER A 54 10.00 3.85 4.59
N ALA A 55 11.23 3.34 4.77
CA ALA A 55 12.40 3.83 4.05
C ALA A 55 12.59 3.14 2.69
N ILE A 56 11.81 2.10 2.38
CA ILE A 56 11.83 1.41 1.09
C ILE A 56 10.80 2.08 0.18
N ASP A 57 11.23 2.44 -1.03
CA ASP A 57 10.32 2.76 -2.12
C ASP A 57 9.64 1.47 -2.61
N PRO A 58 8.31 1.31 -2.43
CA PRO A 58 7.63 0.06 -2.77
C PRO A 58 7.63 -0.25 -4.26
N HIS A 59 7.69 0.76 -5.15
CA HIS A 59 7.75 0.58 -6.60
C HIS A 59 9.06 -0.07 -7.07
N SER A 60 10.13 0.07 -6.27
CA SER A 60 11.42 -0.53 -6.54
C SER A 60 11.68 -1.82 -5.76
N PHE A 61 10.68 -2.30 -5.00
CA PHE A 61 10.84 -3.49 -4.16
C PHE A 61 10.97 -4.78 -4.99
N GLU A 62 11.99 -5.58 -4.70
CA GLU A 62 12.20 -6.90 -5.29
C GLU A 62 12.05 -7.99 -4.21
N ALA A 63 11.06 -8.86 -4.37
CA ALA A 63 10.80 -9.95 -3.43
C ALA A 63 11.97 -10.95 -3.39
N THR A 64 12.34 -11.37 -2.18
CA THR A 64 13.31 -12.45 -2.01
C THR A 64 12.65 -13.83 -2.16
N ALA A 65 13.45 -14.87 -2.37
CA ALA A 65 12.94 -16.24 -2.39
C ALA A 65 12.26 -16.65 -1.06
N SER A 66 12.63 -16.02 0.06
CA SER A 66 11.99 -16.24 1.37
C SER A 66 10.60 -15.62 1.42
N ASP A 67 10.43 -14.43 0.83
CA ASP A 67 9.15 -13.73 0.78
C ASP A 67 8.15 -14.52 -0.07
N LEU A 68 8.58 -14.98 -1.24
CA LEU A 68 7.77 -15.84 -2.10
C LEU A 68 7.43 -17.17 -1.43
N ALA A 69 8.37 -17.79 -0.69
CA ALA A 69 8.10 -19.00 0.07
C ALA A 69 7.05 -18.77 1.16
N ALA A 70 7.09 -17.65 1.86
CA ALA A 70 6.09 -17.28 2.86
C ALA A 70 4.68 -17.14 2.23
N ALA A 71 4.57 -16.48 1.07
CA ALA A 71 3.32 -16.39 0.33
C ALA A 71 2.83 -17.76 -0.17
N MET A 72 3.74 -18.60 -0.64
CA MET A 72 3.41 -19.96 -1.08
C MET A 72 2.92 -20.87 0.05
N ASP A 73 3.33 -20.64 1.28
CA ASP A 73 2.89 -21.40 2.46
C ASP A 73 1.61 -20.80 3.11
N ALA A 74 1.24 -19.57 2.76
CA ALA A 74 0.07 -18.90 3.31
C ALA A 74 -1.26 -19.51 2.82
N LYS A 75 -2.29 -19.43 3.67
CA LYS A 75 -3.67 -19.78 3.33
C LYS A 75 -4.45 -18.60 2.75
N MET A 76 -4.07 -17.42 3.13
CA MET A 76 -4.63 -16.18 2.60
C MET A 76 -3.50 -15.20 2.29
N VAL A 77 -3.59 -14.55 1.15
CA VAL A 77 -2.68 -13.48 0.73
C VAL A 77 -3.52 -12.24 0.47
N VAL A 78 -3.13 -11.10 1.03
CA VAL A 78 -3.85 -9.83 0.89
C VAL A 78 -2.95 -8.83 0.17
N VAL A 79 -3.44 -8.27 -0.92
CA VAL A 79 -2.69 -7.42 -1.83
C VAL A 79 -3.52 -6.19 -2.26
N GLY A 80 -2.87 -5.14 -2.72
CA GLY A 80 -3.53 -4.04 -3.42
C GLY A 80 -4.07 -4.47 -4.77
N GLY A 81 -3.35 -5.34 -5.46
CA GLY A 81 -3.67 -5.77 -6.83
C GLY A 81 -3.02 -4.84 -7.88
N GLY A 82 -3.46 -4.95 -9.14
CA GLY A 82 -2.81 -4.25 -10.22
C GLY A 82 -1.33 -4.62 -10.36
N ALA A 83 -0.53 -3.75 -10.97
CA ALA A 83 0.90 -4.00 -11.16
C ALA A 83 1.75 -3.85 -9.89
N TYR A 84 1.27 -3.05 -8.92
CA TYR A 84 2.04 -2.63 -7.74
C TYR A 84 2.63 -3.77 -6.93
N ASP A 85 1.85 -4.81 -6.67
CA ASP A 85 2.29 -5.98 -5.90
C ASP A 85 2.07 -7.31 -6.63
N ALA A 86 2.07 -7.26 -7.97
CA ALA A 86 1.98 -8.44 -8.85
C ALA A 86 3.06 -9.49 -8.56
N TRP A 87 4.23 -9.06 -8.12
CA TRP A 87 5.33 -9.92 -7.69
C TRP A 87 4.93 -10.92 -6.59
N LEU A 88 3.89 -10.60 -5.77
CA LEU A 88 3.43 -11.48 -4.70
C LEU A 88 2.34 -12.45 -5.16
N TYR A 89 1.36 -12.01 -5.93
CA TYR A 89 0.22 -12.83 -6.31
C TYR A 89 0.40 -13.62 -7.60
N GLU A 90 1.19 -13.16 -8.57
CA GLU A 90 1.45 -13.88 -9.81
C GLU A 90 2.02 -15.30 -9.60
N PRO A 91 3.00 -15.52 -8.70
CA PRO A 91 3.50 -16.85 -8.39
C PRO A 91 2.44 -17.79 -7.81
N LEU A 92 1.32 -17.25 -7.31
CA LEU A 92 0.21 -18.02 -6.75
C LEU A 92 -0.83 -18.41 -7.81
N ALA A 93 -0.69 -17.92 -9.04
CA ALA A 93 -1.63 -18.19 -10.12
C ALA A 93 -1.84 -19.70 -10.34
N GLY A 94 -3.12 -20.11 -10.35
CA GLY A 94 -3.50 -21.53 -10.50
C GLY A 94 -3.49 -22.35 -9.22
N ARG A 95 -3.16 -21.80 -8.06
CA ARG A 95 -3.34 -22.46 -6.77
C ARG A 95 -4.81 -22.38 -6.36
N SER A 96 -5.35 -23.52 -5.92
CA SER A 96 -6.74 -23.63 -5.42
C SER A 96 -6.81 -23.74 -3.89
N ASP A 97 -5.66 -23.76 -3.20
CA ASP A 97 -5.53 -24.01 -1.77
C ASP A 97 -5.15 -22.73 -0.97
N ALA A 98 -4.98 -21.61 -1.68
CA ALA A 98 -4.79 -20.29 -1.09
C ALA A 98 -5.86 -19.32 -1.62
N THR A 99 -6.33 -18.42 -0.75
CA THR A 99 -7.23 -17.32 -1.12
C THR A 99 -6.38 -16.07 -1.32
N VAL A 100 -6.55 -15.39 -2.46
CA VAL A 100 -5.96 -14.06 -2.69
C VAL A 100 -7.08 -13.05 -2.60
N ILE A 101 -6.97 -12.13 -1.63
CA ILE A 101 -7.87 -10.98 -1.45
C ILE A 101 -7.16 -9.76 -2.04
N HIS A 102 -7.87 -8.98 -2.84
CA HIS A 102 -7.28 -7.85 -3.56
C HIS A 102 -8.26 -6.69 -3.69
N ALA A 103 -7.75 -5.46 -3.67
CA ALA A 103 -8.54 -4.25 -3.88
C ALA A 103 -8.77 -3.96 -5.37
N LEU A 104 -7.69 -3.95 -6.16
CA LEU A 104 -7.74 -3.81 -7.62
C LEU A 104 -7.75 -5.17 -8.31
N PRO A 105 -8.29 -5.28 -9.55
CA PRO A 105 -8.20 -6.50 -10.35
C PRO A 105 -6.76 -7.03 -10.45
N LEU A 106 -6.60 -8.34 -10.39
CA LEU A 106 -5.30 -8.99 -10.58
C LEU A 106 -4.96 -9.01 -12.08
N GLU A 107 -3.74 -8.62 -12.43
CA GLU A 107 -3.27 -8.68 -13.81
C GLU A 107 -3.27 -10.12 -14.35
N GLY A 108 -3.55 -10.27 -15.65
CA GLY A 108 -3.56 -11.58 -16.32
C GLY A 108 -4.80 -12.44 -16.08
N HIS A 109 -5.76 -12.01 -15.28
CA HIS A 109 -7.06 -12.66 -15.18
C HIS A 109 -8.04 -11.99 -16.14
N GLU A 110 -8.32 -12.65 -17.28
CA GLU A 110 -9.39 -12.22 -18.20
C GLU A 110 -10.73 -12.23 -17.45
N HIS A 111 -11.32 -11.04 -17.28
CA HIS A 111 -12.69 -10.94 -16.80
C HIS A 111 -13.63 -11.54 -17.84
N GLY A 112 -14.42 -12.54 -17.39
CA GLY A 112 -15.57 -13.02 -18.16
C GLY A 112 -16.50 -11.83 -18.47
N GLU A 113 -16.93 -11.78 -19.73
CA GLU A 113 -17.77 -10.78 -20.36
C GLU A 113 -18.81 -10.19 -19.39
N HIS A 114 -18.64 -8.92 -18.98
CA HIS A 114 -19.74 -8.08 -18.51
C HIS A 114 -19.96 -6.96 -19.50
N ASP A 115 -21.20 -6.92 -20.00
CA ASP A 115 -21.71 -6.05 -21.04
C ASP A 115 -21.47 -4.55 -20.79
N GLY A 116 -20.76 -3.89 -21.71
CA GLY A 116 -21.18 -2.63 -22.27
C GLY A 116 -21.11 -1.36 -21.41
N HIS A 117 -19.93 -0.95 -20.94
CA HIS A 117 -19.60 0.46 -20.79
C HIS A 117 -18.28 0.72 -21.52
N GLU A 118 -18.23 1.80 -22.32
CA GLU A 118 -16.98 2.30 -22.91
C GLU A 118 -16.12 2.81 -21.75
N GLU A 119 -15.34 1.92 -21.16
CA GLU A 119 -14.30 2.28 -20.21
C GLU A 119 -13.18 2.94 -20.99
N HIS A 120 -12.96 4.20 -20.69
CA HIS A 120 -11.67 4.80 -20.94
C HIS A 120 -10.66 3.99 -20.14
N ASP A 121 -9.72 3.34 -20.82
CA ASP A 121 -8.57 2.63 -20.29
C ASP A 121 -7.65 3.63 -19.54
N HIS A 122 -8.12 4.09 -18.38
CA HIS A 122 -7.25 4.69 -17.37
C HIS A 122 -6.81 3.50 -16.51
N GLU A 123 -5.53 3.14 -16.59
CA GLU A 123 -4.94 2.24 -15.60
C GLU A 123 -5.35 2.78 -14.23
N ALA A 124 -6.01 1.92 -13.42
CA ALA A 124 -6.45 2.32 -12.10
C ALA A 124 -5.23 2.74 -11.28
N ASN A 125 -5.34 3.87 -10.57
CA ASN A 125 -4.26 4.32 -9.71
C ASN A 125 -3.96 3.26 -8.65
N GLU A 126 -2.72 2.84 -8.54
CA GLU A 126 -2.29 1.77 -7.66
C GLU A 126 -2.32 2.13 -6.16
N HIS A 127 -2.41 3.43 -5.81
CA HIS A 127 -2.48 3.92 -4.42
C HIS A 127 -3.86 3.68 -3.78
N VAL A 128 -4.49 2.57 -4.11
CA VAL A 128 -5.87 2.18 -3.78
C VAL A 128 -6.13 2.02 -2.28
N TRP A 129 -5.12 1.97 -1.44
CA TRP A 129 -5.30 1.94 0.02
C TRP A 129 -5.83 3.26 0.62
N PHE A 130 -5.83 4.34 -0.16
CA PHE A 130 -6.52 5.57 0.20
C PHE A 130 -7.92 5.70 -0.39
N ASP A 131 -8.40 4.70 -1.13
CA ASP A 131 -9.79 4.52 -1.51
C ASP A 131 -10.54 3.82 -0.37
N VAL A 132 -11.42 4.56 0.31
CA VAL A 132 -12.15 4.06 1.48
C VAL A 132 -13.07 2.90 1.11
N ASP A 133 -13.67 2.91 -0.08
CA ASP A 133 -14.56 1.86 -0.56
C ASP A 133 -13.78 0.58 -0.91
N ALA A 134 -12.59 0.72 -1.49
CA ALA A 134 -11.72 -0.42 -1.79
C ALA A 134 -11.19 -1.08 -0.51
N VAL A 135 -10.79 -0.30 0.49
CA VAL A 135 -10.35 -0.84 1.80
C VAL A 135 -11.50 -1.56 2.51
N GLU A 136 -12.72 -1.01 2.45
CA GLU A 136 -13.92 -1.65 2.98
C GLU A 136 -14.19 -2.99 2.28
N ALA A 137 -14.15 -3.03 0.95
CA ALA A 137 -14.35 -4.25 0.18
C ALA A 137 -13.34 -5.34 0.55
N VAL A 138 -12.05 -4.99 0.73
CA VAL A 138 -11.02 -5.94 1.20
C VAL A 138 -11.35 -6.46 2.60
N ALA A 139 -11.75 -5.59 3.53
CA ALA A 139 -12.11 -6.00 4.89
C ALA A 139 -13.33 -6.94 4.90
N GLU A 140 -14.35 -6.64 4.10
CA GLU A 140 -15.54 -7.48 3.95
C GLU A 140 -15.22 -8.83 3.29
N ASP A 141 -14.35 -8.86 2.28
CA ASP A 141 -13.91 -10.10 1.64
C ASP A 141 -13.14 -11.00 2.61
N ILE A 142 -12.24 -10.44 3.43
CA ILE A 142 -11.56 -11.17 4.50
C ILE A 142 -12.59 -11.77 5.47
N ALA A 143 -13.57 -10.98 5.90
CA ALA A 143 -14.63 -11.42 6.80
C ALA A 143 -15.49 -12.54 6.18
N ALA A 144 -15.85 -12.42 4.90
CA ALA A 144 -16.64 -13.43 4.17
C ALA A 144 -15.91 -14.79 4.07
N HIS A 145 -14.59 -14.77 3.87
CA HIS A 145 -13.79 -16.00 3.76
C HIS A 145 -13.48 -16.66 5.10
N THR A 146 -13.46 -15.88 6.19
CA THR A 146 -13.05 -16.38 7.52
C THR A 146 -14.18 -16.52 8.51
N GLY A 147 -15.31 -15.84 8.26
CA GLY A 147 -16.42 -15.71 9.21
C GLY A 147 -16.15 -14.70 10.34
N ALA A 148 -15.11 -13.87 10.20
CA ALA A 148 -14.81 -12.77 11.12
C ALA A 148 -15.80 -11.60 10.96
N ASP A 149 -15.68 -10.57 11.80
CA ASP A 149 -16.55 -9.39 11.79
C ASP A 149 -15.78 -8.16 11.28
N ALA A 150 -16.14 -7.66 10.10
CA ALA A 150 -15.58 -6.43 9.54
C ALA A 150 -16.24 -5.16 10.10
N GLY A 151 -17.33 -5.27 10.87
CA GLY A 151 -18.10 -4.12 11.34
C GLY A 151 -17.30 -3.01 12.02
N PRO A 152 -16.30 -3.32 12.89
CA PRO A 152 -15.45 -2.28 13.48
C PRO A 152 -14.63 -1.50 12.43
N VAL A 153 -14.11 -2.18 11.40
CA VAL A 153 -13.35 -1.55 10.32
C VAL A 153 -14.26 -0.67 9.48
N VAL A 154 -15.43 -1.17 9.08
CA VAL A 154 -16.44 -0.42 8.32
C VAL A 154 -16.85 0.86 9.08
N ALA A 155 -17.06 0.77 10.40
CA ALA A 155 -17.44 1.93 11.21
C ALA A 155 -16.32 2.99 11.26
N ASP A 156 -15.05 2.60 11.25
CA ASP A 156 -13.91 3.51 11.23
C ASP A 156 -13.77 4.18 9.86
N LEU A 157 -13.90 3.40 8.78
CA LEU A 157 -13.91 3.89 7.40
C LEU A 157 -15.08 4.88 7.15
N ASP A 158 -16.25 4.63 7.73
CA ASP A 158 -17.36 5.60 7.71
C ASP A 158 -17.02 6.92 8.42
N SER A 159 -16.12 6.88 9.41
CA SER A 159 -15.61 8.11 10.03
C SER A 159 -14.69 8.87 9.09
N LEU A 160 -13.78 8.16 8.41
CA LEU A 160 -12.90 8.75 7.39
C LEU A 160 -13.68 9.37 6.23
N ARG A 161 -14.70 8.67 5.69
CA ARG A 161 -15.58 9.24 4.63
C ARG A 161 -16.19 10.57 5.05
N ARG A 162 -16.67 10.66 6.30
CA ARG A 162 -17.27 11.92 6.80
C ARG A 162 -16.23 13.04 6.95
N GLN A 163 -15.01 12.70 7.37
CA GLN A 163 -13.92 13.67 7.49
C GLN A 163 -13.47 14.17 6.11
N LEU A 164 -13.25 13.25 5.16
CA LEU A 164 -12.91 13.59 3.77
C LEU A 164 -13.99 14.47 3.12
N GLY A 165 -15.25 14.07 3.22
CA GLY A 165 -16.37 14.84 2.67
C GLY A 165 -16.59 16.22 3.33
N ALA A 166 -15.93 16.48 4.46
CA ALA A 166 -15.95 17.79 5.12
C ALA A 166 -14.77 18.69 4.69
N LEU A 167 -13.73 18.13 4.06
CA LEU A 167 -12.62 18.90 3.50
C LEU A 167 -13.13 19.80 2.38
N GLY A 168 -12.86 21.09 2.48
CA GLY A 168 -13.44 22.09 1.58
C GLY A 168 -12.46 22.66 0.58
N GLY A 169 -12.95 22.87 -0.63
CA GLY A 169 -12.67 23.81 -1.70
C GLY A 169 -11.27 24.38 -1.93
N ALA A 170 -10.17 23.68 -1.57
CA ALA A 170 -8.81 24.14 -1.83
C ALA A 170 -8.23 23.48 -3.09
N ASN A 171 -7.32 24.16 -3.75
CA ASN A 171 -6.53 23.67 -4.86
C ASN A 171 -5.30 22.94 -4.32
N VAL A 172 -5.17 21.67 -4.59
CA VAL A 172 -4.00 20.88 -4.21
C VAL A 172 -3.17 20.52 -5.45
N ALA A 173 -1.87 20.37 -5.29
CA ALA A 173 -1.01 19.80 -6.31
C ALA A 173 -0.16 18.69 -5.67
N GLN A 174 0.16 17.65 -6.44
CA GLN A 174 0.84 16.45 -5.93
C GLN A 174 2.16 16.22 -6.67
N THR A 175 3.20 15.81 -5.91
CA THR A 175 4.47 15.36 -6.52
C THR A 175 4.37 13.95 -7.09
N GLU A 176 3.39 13.17 -6.62
CA GLU A 176 3.01 11.85 -7.08
C GLU A 176 1.50 11.68 -6.86
N THR A 177 0.86 10.78 -7.59
CA THR A 177 -0.61 10.62 -7.57
C THR A 177 -1.12 9.83 -6.36
N VAL A 178 -0.41 9.89 -5.24
CA VAL A 178 -0.70 9.13 -4.00
C VAL A 178 -2.02 9.49 -3.34
N ALA A 179 -2.51 10.71 -3.55
CA ALA A 179 -3.72 11.23 -2.91
C ALA A 179 -4.94 11.34 -3.83
N ASP A 180 -4.91 10.72 -5.01
CA ASP A 180 -6.01 10.83 -5.97
C ASP A 180 -7.37 10.46 -5.37
N TYR A 181 -7.46 9.32 -4.70
CA TYR A 181 -8.69 8.85 -4.05
C TYR A 181 -9.14 9.78 -2.91
N LEU A 182 -8.18 10.32 -2.13
CA LEU A 182 -8.50 11.31 -1.08
C LEU A 182 -9.09 12.60 -1.67
N ILE A 183 -8.59 13.03 -2.83
CA ILE A 183 -9.08 14.21 -3.53
C ILE A 183 -10.46 13.92 -4.11
N GLU A 184 -10.68 12.75 -4.70
CA GLU A 184 -11.95 12.32 -5.29
C GLU A 184 -13.07 12.28 -4.25
N ASP A 185 -12.77 11.77 -3.05
CA ASP A 185 -13.72 11.63 -1.93
C ASP A 185 -13.92 12.94 -1.13
N SER A 186 -13.28 14.01 -1.55
CA SER A 186 -13.29 15.30 -0.83
C SER A 186 -13.78 16.45 -1.70
N GLY A 187 -13.79 17.66 -1.13
CA GLY A 187 -14.03 18.90 -1.88
C GLY A 187 -12.77 19.54 -2.46
N LEU A 188 -11.63 18.85 -2.41
CA LEU A 188 -10.37 19.33 -2.95
C LEU A 188 -10.34 19.28 -4.49
N SER A 189 -9.50 20.10 -5.11
CA SER A 189 -9.32 20.14 -6.57
C SER A 189 -7.86 19.93 -6.92
N ASP A 190 -7.53 18.87 -7.66
CA ASP A 190 -6.18 18.67 -8.16
C ASP A 190 -5.88 19.66 -9.30
N VAL A 191 -4.92 20.54 -9.06
CA VAL A 191 -4.40 21.51 -10.04
C VAL A 191 -2.98 21.17 -10.51
N THR A 192 -2.52 19.95 -10.24
CA THR A 192 -1.23 19.45 -10.76
C THR A 192 -1.19 19.61 -12.28
N PRO A 193 -0.17 20.26 -12.85
CA PRO A 193 -0.09 20.44 -14.30
C PRO A 193 -0.20 19.11 -15.05
N ALA A 194 -1.08 19.07 -16.07
CA ALA A 194 -1.46 17.83 -16.73
C ALA A 194 -0.28 17.02 -17.29
N GLY A 195 0.75 17.69 -17.86
CA GLY A 195 1.93 16.98 -18.36
C GLY A 195 2.78 16.36 -17.24
N TYR A 196 2.86 17.04 -16.08
CA TYR A 196 3.52 16.50 -14.89
C TYR A 196 2.74 15.30 -14.33
N ARG A 197 1.43 15.46 -14.14
CA ARG A 197 0.56 14.38 -13.65
C ARG A 197 0.60 13.14 -14.55
N ALA A 198 0.56 13.33 -15.88
CA ALA A 198 0.68 12.23 -16.83
C ALA A 198 2.03 11.49 -16.72
N ALA A 199 3.12 12.21 -16.44
CA ALA A 199 4.42 11.59 -16.22
C ALA A 199 4.43 10.80 -14.89
N ALA A 200 3.87 11.35 -13.82
CA ALA A 200 3.76 10.68 -12.51
C ALA A 200 2.96 9.38 -12.62
N LEU A 201 1.77 9.41 -13.24
CA LEU A 201 0.95 8.21 -13.46
C LEU A 201 1.66 7.10 -14.25
N ASN A 202 2.59 7.46 -15.13
CA ASN A 202 3.36 6.51 -15.94
C ASN A 202 4.75 6.21 -15.34
N HIS A 203 5.00 6.50 -14.07
CA HIS A 203 6.30 6.32 -13.38
C HIS A 203 7.49 6.83 -14.20
N SER A 204 7.29 7.93 -14.93
CA SER A 204 8.27 8.50 -15.82
C SER A 204 8.70 9.89 -15.37
N SER A 205 9.92 10.30 -15.74
CA SER A 205 10.39 11.65 -15.44
C SER A 205 9.63 12.69 -16.27
N PRO A 206 9.04 13.74 -15.65
CA PRO A 206 8.36 14.79 -16.37
C PRO A 206 9.33 15.59 -17.25
N ALA A 207 8.84 16.12 -18.36
CA ALA A 207 9.65 16.98 -19.19
C ALA A 207 9.98 18.30 -18.46
N ALA A 208 11.09 18.95 -18.84
CA ALA A 208 11.50 20.22 -18.22
C ALA A 208 10.42 21.32 -18.31
N GLY A 209 9.58 21.28 -19.35
CA GLY A 209 8.45 22.19 -19.51
C GLY A 209 7.33 21.96 -18.49
N ASP A 210 7.09 20.70 -18.12
CA ASP A 210 6.07 20.29 -17.16
C ASP A 210 6.50 20.63 -15.72
N LEU A 211 7.77 20.40 -15.38
CA LEU A 211 8.34 20.89 -14.12
C LEU A 211 8.25 22.42 -14.02
N ALA A 212 8.62 23.15 -15.12
CA ALA A 212 8.52 24.60 -15.11
C ALA A 212 7.05 25.10 -15.02
N ALA A 213 6.08 24.31 -15.49
CA ALA A 213 4.66 24.61 -15.29
C ALA A 213 4.25 24.44 -13.82
N PHE A 214 4.71 23.39 -13.17
CA PHE A 214 4.44 23.15 -11.75
C PHE A 214 5.01 24.27 -10.86
N LEU A 215 6.29 24.62 -11.06
CA LEU A 215 6.93 25.69 -10.31
C LEU A 215 6.23 27.04 -10.51
N ARG A 216 5.70 27.32 -11.72
CA ARG A 216 4.89 28.51 -11.97
C ARG A 216 3.55 28.47 -11.25
N ALA A 217 2.84 27.34 -11.25
CA ALA A 217 1.57 27.22 -10.56
C ALA A 217 1.71 27.55 -9.04
N ILE A 218 2.83 27.13 -8.45
CA ILE A 218 3.16 27.49 -7.06
C ILE A 218 3.45 29.01 -6.93
N ASP A 219 4.30 29.57 -7.79
CA ASP A 219 4.73 30.97 -7.73
C ASP A 219 3.57 31.94 -8.02
N ASP A 220 2.64 31.55 -8.90
CA ASP A 220 1.45 32.30 -9.27
C ASP A 220 0.31 32.19 -8.22
N GLY A 221 0.48 31.36 -7.19
CA GLY A 221 -0.49 31.17 -6.10
C GLY A 221 -1.73 30.37 -6.53
N GLU A 222 -1.59 29.48 -7.51
CA GLU A 222 -2.66 28.59 -7.97
C GLU A 222 -2.80 27.35 -7.06
N VAL A 223 -1.77 27.03 -6.24
CA VAL A 223 -1.69 25.89 -5.35
C VAL A 223 -1.87 26.36 -3.91
N ASP A 224 -2.91 25.88 -3.23
CA ASP A 224 -3.16 26.17 -1.82
C ASP A 224 -2.39 25.21 -0.89
N VAL A 225 -2.22 23.95 -1.30
CA VAL A 225 -1.49 22.90 -0.56
C VAL A 225 -0.69 22.03 -1.53
N LEU A 226 0.57 21.77 -1.19
CA LEU A 226 1.37 20.76 -1.87
C LEU A 226 1.28 19.43 -1.12
N ILE A 227 0.87 18.37 -1.81
CA ILE A 227 0.97 16.99 -1.34
C ILE A 227 2.30 16.40 -1.86
N HIS A 228 3.13 15.93 -0.93
CA HIS A 228 4.47 15.43 -1.22
C HIS A 228 4.65 14.01 -0.70
N ASN A 229 5.10 13.09 -1.58
CA ASN A 229 5.50 11.75 -1.16
C ASN A 229 7.00 11.75 -0.78
N PRO A 230 7.35 11.57 0.50
CA PRO A 230 8.75 11.55 0.92
C PRO A 230 9.47 10.24 0.59
N GLN A 231 8.75 9.15 0.28
CA GLN A 231 9.38 7.86 -0.03
C GLN A 231 9.94 7.79 -1.46
N THR A 232 9.34 8.56 -2.39
CA THR A 232 9.78 8.65 -3.78
C THR A 232 10.50 9.98 -4.08
N GLU A 233 11.05 10.64 -3.03
CA GLU A 233 11.72 11.93 -3.18
C GLU A 233 12.93 11.81 -4.12
N THR A 234 12.97 12.72 -5.10
CA THR A 234 14.07 12.94 -6.05
C THR A 234 14.52 14.39 -5.99
N ASP A 235 15.65 14.72 -6.62
CA ASP A 235 16.10 16.13 -6.74
C ASP A 235 15.00 17.03 -7.39
N LEU A 236 14.18 16.43 -8.24
CA LEU A 236 13.09 17.13 -8.91
C LEU A 236 11.94 17.42 -7.94
N THR A 237 11.44 16.41 -7.24
CA THR A 237 10.33 16.57 -6.28
C THR A 237 10.76 17.41 -5.08
N ALA A 238 12.00 17.28 -4.63
CA ALA A 238 12.60 18.17 -3.62
C ALA A 238 12.61 19.64 -4.08
N SER A 239 12.87 19.91 -5.37
CA SER A 239 12.83 21.29 -5.91
C SER A 239 11.42 21.89 -5.92
N ILE A 240 10.39 21.06 -6.10
CA ILE A 240 8.98 21.48 -6.02
C ILE A 240 8.63 21.79 -4.56
N ARG A 241 9.00 20.92 -3.61
CA ARG A 241 8.83 21.14 -2.18
C ARG A 241 9.50 22.45 -1.72
N ASP A 242 10.77 22.65 -2.13
CA ASP A 242 11.51 23.87 -1.84
C ASP A 242 10.81 25.14 -2.40
N ALA A 243 10.16 25.04 -3.54
CA ALA A 243 9.40 26.13 -4.14
C ALA A 243 8.13 26.43 -3.31
N ALA A 244 7.40 25.40 -2.86
CA ALA A 244 6.25 25.53 -1.99
C ALA A 244 6.63 26.20 -0.66
N ASP A 245 7.69 25.74 -0.02
CA ASP A 245 8.21 26.33 1.23
C ASP A 245 8.56 27.81 1.05
N LYS A 246 9.21 28.20 -0.04
CA LYS A 246 9.56 29.59 -0.35
C LYS A 246 8.33 30.47 -0.62
N ALA A 247 7.30 29.90 -1.25
CA ALA A 247 6.03 30.59 -1.51
C ALA A 247 5.14 30.65 -0.26
N GLY A 248 5.45 29.87 0.78
CA GLY A 248 4.64 29.76 1.99
C GLY A 248 3.40 28.87 1.79
N VAL A 249 3.43 27.99 0.76
CA VAL A 249 2.39 26.98 0.52
C VAL A 249 2.59 25.84 1.51
N PRO A 250 1.57 25.48 2.31
CA PRO A 250 1.64 24.32 3.20
C PRO A 250 2.01 23.03 2.44
N VAL A 251 2.88 22.22 3.05
CA VAL A 251 3.25 20.91 2.51
C VAL A 251 2.67 19.82 3.40
N VAL A 252 1.87 18.93 2.83
CA VAL A 252 1.36 17.73 3.49
C VAL A 252 2.13 16.53 2.96
N GLU A 253 2.82 15.82 3.85
CA GLU A 253 3.57 14.62 3.49
C GLU A 253 2.66 13.40 3.57
N ILE A 254 2.54 12.68 2.46
CA ILE A 254 1.78 11.43 2.37
C ILE A 254 2.71 10.34 1.84
N ALA A 255 3.00 9.38 2.71
CA ALA A 255 3.81 8.21 2.38
C ALA A 255 2.92 7.01 2.02
N GLU A 256 3.41 6.10 1.22
CA GLU A 256 2.70 4.87 0.84
C GLU A 256 2.72 3.81 1.94
N ILE A 257 3.84 3.72 2.64
CA ILE A 257 4.00 2.83 3.80
C ILE A 257 4.00 3.69 5.06
N PRO A 258 3.09 3.43 6.02
CA PRO A 258 3.07 4.16 7.28
C PRO A 258 4.42 4.13 8.00
N PRO A 259 4.77 5.19 8.75
CA PRO A 259 5.98 5.19 9.57
C PRO A 259 6.03 4.01 10.54
N ALA A 260 7.22 3.50 10.82
CA ALA A 260 7.41 2.33 11.68
C ALA A 260 6.71 2.49 13.04
N GLY A 261 5.86 1.51 13.38
CA GLY A 261 5.10 1.50 14.61
C GLY A 261 3.79 2.29 14.58
N THR A 262 3.41 2.85 13.44
CA THR A 262 2.11 3.48 13.22
C THR A 262 1.21 2.50 12.47
N ASN A 263 0.01 2.23 12.98
CA ASN A 263 -1.00 1.44 12.30
C ASN A 263 -1.58 2.22 11.11
N PHE A 264 -1.98 1.51 10.06
CA PHE A 264 -2.51 2.13 8.85
C PHE A 264 -3.73 3.01 9.11
N PHE A 265 -4.69 2.61 9.93
CA PHE A 265 -5.88 3.42 10.21
C PHE A 265 -5.53 4.69 10.98
N ASP A 266 -4.66 4.61 11.98
CA ASP A 266 -4.15 5.79 12.69
C ASP A 266 -3.41 6.73 11.73
N TYR A 267 -2.65 6.16 10.79
CA TYR A 267 -1.95 6.92 9.77
C TYR A 267 -2.93 7.60 8.80
N PHE A 268 -3.94 6.88 8.33
CA PHE A 268 -4.96 7.42 7.43
C PHE A 268 -5.70 8.60 8.07
N HIS A 269 -6.16 8.46 9.32
CA HIS A 269 -6.74 9.58 10.07
C HIS A 269 -5.76 10.75 10.19
N GLY A 270 -4.49 10.47 10.47
CA GLY A 270 -3.44 11.49 10.52
C GLY A 270 -3.26 12.25 9.21
N VAL A 271 -3.31 11.56 8.07
CA VAL A 271 -3.24 12.16 6.72
C VAL A 271 -4.43 13.10 6.50
N VAL A 272 -5.66 12.66 6.85
CA VAL A 272 -6.86 13.50 6.71
C VAL A 272 -6.79 14.74 7.61
N ASP A 273 -6.33 14.60 8.87
CA ASP A 273 -6.12 15.71 9.79
C ASP A 273 -5.05 16.69 9.29
N ASP A 274 -3.99 16.19 8.62
CA ASP A 274 -2.94 17.03 8.03
C ASP A 274 -3.46 17.81 6.81
N LEU A 275 -4.27 17.17 5.97
CA LEU A 275 -4.97 17.87 4.89
C LEU A 275 -5.92 18.94 5.42
N GLU A 276 -6.74 18.64 6.44
CA GLU A 276 -7.62 19.64 7.07
C GLU A 276 -6.85 20.86 7.58
N ARG A 277 -5.70 20.62 8.21
CA ARG A 277 -4.83 21.72 8.69
C ARG A 277 -4.16 22.50 7.56
N GLY A 278 -3.81 21.81 6.47
CA GLY A 278 -3.18 22.43 5.31
C GLY A 278 -4.13 23.37 4.56
N VAL A 279 -5.43 23.05 4.54
CA VAL A 279 -6.45 23.85 3.82
C VAL A 279 -7.15 24.91 4.69
N ALA A 280 -6.87 24.95 6.00
CA ALA A 280 -7.49 25.90 6.95
C ALA A 280 -6.85 27.29 6.88
#